data_a62220d8efb990c77c592f86e2ead2a2
#
_entry.id   a62220d8efb990c77c592f86e2ead2a2
#
_cell.length_a   1.000
_cell.length_b   1.000
_cell.length_c   1.000
_cell.angle_alpha   90.00
_cell.angle_beta   90.00
_cell.angle_gamma   90.00
#
_symmetry.space_group_name_H-M   'P 1'
#
loop_
_entity.id
_entity.type
_entity.pdbx_description
1 polymer ?
#
loop_
_entity_poly.entity_id
_entity_poly.type
_entity_poly.pdbx_seq_one_letter_code
_entity_poly.pdbx_strand_id
1 'polypeptide(L)'
;MSNIIRPALSLLVLMTLITGVAYPLVVTGVAQVAFADQANGSLVRDASGKVRGSSLIAQDFSGDGWFHPRPSAGAFATVSSSASNLGPSNPSLAARIFDDATKQQVPGQGPVPLASLTTSGSGLDPHLPPEAIAYQLARVAAARNVPVSTLQRLLDEHIESPLVGPPVVNVLALNMALEKL
;
A
#
# COMPACT_ATOMS: atom_id res chain seq x y z
N MET A 1 15.26 50.13 -18.34
CA MET A 1 14.56 48.83 -18.17
C MET A 1 15.35 47.65 -18.75
N SER A 2 16.15 47.83 -19.81
CA SER A 2 16.99 46.76 -20.43
C SER A 2 18.08 46.19 -19.53
N ASN A 3 18.54 46.91 -18.50
CA ASN A 3 19.60 46.48 -17.60
C ASN A 3 19.15 45.39 -16.55
N ILE A 4 17.85 45.17 -16.40
CA ILE A 4 17.31 44.17 -15.45
C ILE A 4 17.02 42.83 -16.17
N ILE A 5 16.66 42.92 -17.45
CA ILE A 5 16.27 41.72 -18.22
C ILE A 5 17.41 40.73 -18.40
N ARG A 6 18.61 41.22 -18.74
CA ARG A 6 19.79 40.33 -18.92
C ARG A 6 20.12 39.54 -17.64
N PRO A 7 20.32 40.16 -16.45
CA PRO A 7 20.61 39.39 -15.24
C PRO A 7 19.42 38.54 -14.81
N ALA A 8 18.18 38.94 -15.02
CA ALA A 8 17.01 38.12 -14.73
C ALA A 8 16.98 36.84 -15.57
N LEU A 9 17.17 36.96 -16.89
CA LEU A 9 17.24 35.82 -17.79
C LEU A 9 18.45 34.92 -17.50
N SER A 10 19.62 35.50 -17.24
CA SER A 10 20.82 34.74 -16.91
C SER A 10 20.63 33.95 -15.59
N LEU A 11 20.04 34.59 -14.58
CA LEU A 11 19.76 33.93 -13.30
C LEU A 11 18.70 32.84 -13.47
N LEU A 12 17.64 33.09 -14.23
CA LEU A 12 16.59 32.10 -14.52
C LEU A 12 17.20 30.86 -15.19
N VAL A 13 18.01 31.04 -16.26
CA VAL A 13 18.66 29.94 -16.96
C VAL A 13 19.62 29.19 -16.02
N LEU A 14 20.46 29.92 -15.29
CA LEU A 14 21.41 29.33 -14.36
C LEU A 14 20.70 28.48 -13.29
N MET A 15 19.68 29.04 -12.64
CA MET A 15 18.89 28.32 -11.63
C MET A 15 18.15 27.12 -12.21
N THR A 16 17.59 27.25 -13.41
CA THR A 16 16.95 26.13 -14.10
C THR A 16 17.97 24.99 -14.38
N LEU A 17 19.17 25.31 -14.82
CA LEU A 17 20.20 24.32 -15.05
C LEU A 17 20.67 23.66 -13.74
N ILE A 18 20.86 24.43 -12.68
CA ILE A 18 21.28 23.90 -11.38
C ILE A 18 20.17 23.04 -10.76
N THR A 19 18.94 23.59 -10.62
CA THR A 19 17.87 22.92 -9.87
C THR A 19 17.07 21.93 -10.71
N GLY A 20 16.99 22.14 -12.01
CA GLY A 20 16.21 21.29 -12.93
C GLY A 20 17.04 20.21 -13.64
N VAL A 21 18.35 20.35 -13.70
CA VAL A 21 19.23 19.39 -14.41
C VAL A 21 20.30 18.84 -13.47
N ALA A 22 21.22 19.67 -13.02
CA ALA A 22 22.40 19.20 -12.29
C ALA A 22 22.02 18.52 -10.97
N TYR A 23 21.20 19.18 -10.14
CA TYR A 23 20.77 18.64 -8.86
C TYR A 23 19.96 17.33 -8.99
N PRO A 24 18.91 17.22 -9.81
CA PRO A 24 18.19 15.96 -9.98
C PRO A 24 19.06 14.80 -10.48
N LEU A 25 19.98 15.06 -11.43
CA LEU A 25 20.88 14.03 -11.95
C LEU A 25 21.86 13.54 -10.89
N VAL A 26 22.42 14.44 -10.08
CA VAL A 26 23.33 14.07 -8.98
C VAL A 26 22.57 13.22 -7.93
N VAL A 27 21.38 13.68 -7.50
CA VAL A 27 20.56 12.94 -6.53
C VAL A 27 20.18 11.55 -7.07
N THR A 28 19.75 11.48 -8.34
CA THR A 28 19.42 10.20 -8.98
C THR A 28 20.64 9.28 -9.05
N GLY A 29 21.81 9.80 -9.44
CA GLY A 29 23.05 9.03 -9.49
C GLY A 29 23.44 8.46 -8.13
N VAL A 30 23.39 9.28 -7.07
CA VAL A 30 23.65 8.83 -5.70
C VAL A 30 22.63 7.78 -5.26
N ALA A 31 21.35 8.02 -5.52
CA ALA A 31 20.28 7.09 -5.15
C ALA A 31 20.43 5.74 -5.85
N GLN A 32 20.76 5.73 -7.14
CA GLN A 32 20.96 4.48 -7.90
C GLN A 32 22.18 3.68 -7.43
N VAL A 33 23.23 4.34 -6.92
CA VAL A 33 24.43 3.65 -6.41
C VAL A 33 24.25 3.17 -4.97
N ALA A 34 23.67 4.01 -4.10
CA ALA A 34 23.57 3.73 -2.66
C ALA A 34 22.28 3.01 -2.26
N PHE A 35 21.19 3.21 -3.01
CA PHE A 35 19.83 2.76 -2.67
C PHE A 35 19.09 2.26 -3.91
N ALA A 36 19.73 1.39 -4.69
CA ALA A 36 19.21 0.96 -6.00
C ALA A 36 17.79 0.36 -5.94
N ASP A 37 17.50 -0.45 -4.93
CA ASP A 37 16.17 -1.05 -4.75
C ASP A 37 15.08 0.01 -4.53
N GLN A 38 15.31 0.93 -3.58
CA GLN A 38 14.39 2.03 -3.27
C GLN A 38 14.24 3.00 -4.44
N ALA A 39 15.35 3.32 -5.09
CA ALA A 39 15.38 4.21 -6.26
C ALA A 39 14.60 3.64 -7.45
N ASN A 40 14.47 2.32 -7.54
CA ASN A 40 13.69 1.63 -8.57
C ASN A 40 12.28 1.23 -8.10
N GLY A 41 11.82 1.73 -6.94
CA GLY A 41 10.46 1.61 -6.47
C GLY A 41 10.18 0.38 -5.61
N SER A 42 11.19 -0.23 -4.99
CA SER A 42 11.06 -1.37 -4.05
C SER A 42 10.18 -2.49 -4.62
N LEU A 43 10.51 -2.92 -5.85
CA LEU A 43 9.71 -3.86 -6.62
C LEU A 43 9.79 -5.27 -6.06
N VAL A 44 8.63 -5.88 -5.81
CA VAL A 44 8.51 -7.28 -5.40
C VAL A 44 8.39 -8.16 -6.64
N ARG A 45 9.23 -9.19 -6.72
CA ARG A 45 9.25 -10.15 -7.83
C ARG A 45 8.96 -11.55 -7.32
N ASP A 46 8.30 -12.35 -8.14
CA ASP A 46 8.10 -13.77 -7.89
C ASP A 46 9.35 -14.60 -8.24
N ALA A 47 9.27 -15.91 -8.01
CA ALA A 47 10.36 -16.85 -8.30
C ALA A 47 10.76 -16.89 -9.80
N SER A 48 9.89 -16.45 -10.70
CA SER A 48 10.16 -16.35 -12.15
C SER A 48 10.80 -15.01 -12.55
N GLY A 49 10.98 -14.07 -11.57
CA GLY A 49 11.48 -12.72 -11.81
C GLY A 49 10.42 -11.72 -12.29
N LYS A 50 9.17 -12.14 -12.43
CA LYS A 50 8.07 -11.25 -12.83
C LYS A 50 7.71 -10.31 -11.70
N VAL A 51 7.56 -9.02 -12.02
CA VAL A 51 7.11 -8.00 -11.05
C VAL A 51 5.66 -8.28 -10.64
N ARG A 52 5.43 -8.39 -9.34
CA ARG A 52 4.10 -8.57 -8.72
C ARG A 52 3.56 -7.28 -8.15
N GLY A 53 4.39 -6.32 -7.85
CA GLY A 53 4.03 -5.02 -7.32
C GLY A 53 5.20 -4.31 -6.69
N SER A 54 4.91 -3.35 -5.82
CA SER A 54 5.89 -2.68 -4.96
C SER A 54 5.51 -2.91 -3.50
N SER A 55 6.49 -3.12 -2.63
CA SER A 55 6.28 -3.22 -1.19
C SER A 55 5.70 -1.95 -0.56
N LEU A 56 5.76 -0.83 -1.28
CA LEU A 56 5.32 0.48 -0.80
C LEU A 56 3.83 0.75 -1.04
N ILE A 57 3.16 -0.06 -1.86
CA ILE A 57 1.76 0.18 -2.26
C ILE A 57 0.92 -1.08 -2.22
N ALA A 58 -0.36 -0.92 -1.86
CA ALA A 58 -1.34 -1.99 -1.94
C ALA A 58 -1.59 -2.42 -3.39
N GLN A 59 -1.91 -3.70 -3.55
CA GLN A 59 -2.29 -4.32 -4.81
C GLN A 59 -3.73 -4.83 -4.70
N ASP A 60 -4.43 -4.89 -5.82
CA ASP A 60 -5.71 -5.56 -5.90
C ASP A 60 -5.52 -7.08 -5.83
N PHE A 61 -6.02 -7.68 -4.76
CA PHE A 61 -6.11 -9.13 -4.60
C PHE A 61 -7.58 -9.53 -4.59
N SER A 62 -8.00 -10.27 -5.59
CA SER A 62 -9.36 -10.76 -5.72
C SER A 62 -9.46 -12.26 -5.42
N GLY A 63 -10.64 -12.69 -4.92
CA GLY A 63 -10.93 -14.08 -4.59
C GLY A 63 -10.57 -14.47 -3.15
N ASP A 64 -11.26 -15.51 -2.66
CA ASP A 64 -11.24 -15.92 -1.25
C ASP A 64 -9.89 -16.49 -0.77
N GLY A 65 -9.05 -16.93 -1.67
CA GLY A 65 -7.74 -17.51 -1.37
C GLY A 65 -6.64 -16.50 -1.07
N TRP A 66 -6.94 -15.20 -1.04
CA TRP A 66 -5.97 -14.13 -0.78
C TRP A 66 -6.37 -13.26 0.40
N PHE A 67 -5.39 -12.72 1.09
CA PHE A 67 -5.61 -11.63 2.03
C PHE A 67 -5.89 -10.35 1.26
N HIS A 68 -6.97 -9.68 1.59
CA HIS A 68 -7.37 -8.43 0.95
C HIS A 68 -6.84 -7.23 1.74
N PRO A 69 -6.30 -6.20 1.05
CA PRO A 69 -5.87 -4.95 1.69
C PRO A 69 -7.07 -4.10 2.11
N ARG A 70 -6.81 -2.87 2.57
CA ARG A 70 -7.83 -1.85 2.80
C ARG A 70 -8.57 -1.52 1.50
N PRO A 71 -9.86 -1.12 1.57
CA PRO A 71 -10.57 -0.63 0.40
C PRO A 71 -9.83 0.57 -0.24
N SER A 72 -9.78 0.59 -1.56
CA SER A 72 -9.15 1.67 -2.33
C SER A 72 -10.21 2.55 -2.99
N ALA A 73 -10.15 3.87 -2.77
CA ALA A 73 -11.02 4.83 -3.45
C ALA A 73 -10.71 4.95 -4.94
N GLY A 74 -9.46 4.68 -5.34
CA GLY A 74 -8.98 4.70 -6.72
C GLY A 74 -8.85 3.32 -7.37
N ALA A 75 -9.49 2.28 -6.83
CA ALA A 75 -9.40 0.89 -7.32
C ALA A 75 -7.95 0.42 -7.53
N PHE A 76 -7.05 0.77 -6.61
CA PHE A 76 -5.62 0.47 -6.63
C PHE A 76 -4.85 1.03 -7.84
N ALA A 77 -5.42 1.98 -8.57
CA ALA A 77 -4.73 2.64 -9.68
C ALA A 77 -3.67 3.60 -9.15
N THR A 78 -2.40 3.31 -9.41
CA THR A 78 -1.25 4.07 -8.88
C THR A 78 -1.21 5.52 -9.34
N VAL A 79 -1.64 5.77 -10.59
CA VAL A 79 -1.71 7.12 -11.18
C VAL A 79 -2.84 7.97 -10.55
N SER A 80 -3.87 7.30 -10.01
CA SER A 80 -5.05 7.93 -9.39
C SER A 80 -5.07 7.74 -7.87
N SER A 81 -3.89 7.74 -7.23
CA SER A 81 -3.78 7.68 -5.77
C SER A 81 -4.63 8.78 -5.13
N SER A 82 -5.66 8.38 -4.37
CA SER A 82 -6.60 9.31 -3.75
C SER A 82 -7.35 8.68 -2.58
N ALA A 83 -7.79 9.55 -1.66
CA ALA A 83 -8.74 9.20 -0.60
C ALA A 83 -10.18 9.25 -1.11
N SER A 84 -11.11 8.70 -0.32
CA SER A 84 -12.55 8.83 -0.62
C SER A 84 -13.09 10.25 -0.44
N ASN A 85 -12.36 11.11 0.29
CA ASN A 85 -12.72 12.50 0.62
C ASN A 85 -14.12 12.66 1.28
N LEU A 86 -14.62 11.59 1.90
CA LEU A 86 -15.89 11.61 2.62
C LEU A 86 -15.65 12.00 4.08
N GLY A 87 -16.26 13.10 4.52
CA GLY A 87 -16.20 13.54 5.91
C GLY A 87 -16.98 12.60 6.86
N PRO A 88 -16.70 12.64 8.17
CA PRO A 88 -17.36 11.76 9.15
C PRO A 88 -18.89 11.93 9.21
N SER A 89 -19.40 13.11 8.89
CA SER A 89 -20.84 13.42 8.85
C SER A 89 -21.51 13.12 7.50
N ASN A 90 -20.77 12.65 6.50
CA ASN A 90 -21.32 12.36 5.19
C ASN A 90 -22.08 11.02 5.22
N PRO A 91 -23.40 10.99 4.92
CA PRO A 91 -24.19 9.77 4.97
C PRO A 91 -23.69 8.67 4.00
N SER A 92 -23.03 9.05 2.90
CA SER A 92 -22.43 8.08 1.97
C SER A 92 -21.27 7.30 2.58
N LEU A 93 -20.55 7.88 3.55
CA LEU A 93 -19.50 7.17 4.27
C LEU A 93 -20.10 6.07 5.15
N ALA A 94 -21.13 6.42 5.93
CA ALA A 94 -21.81 5.49 6.80
C ALA A 94 -22.47 4.34 6.01
N ALA A 95 -23.16 4.66 4.90
CA ALA A 95 -23.76 3.67 4.02
C ALA A 95 -22.71 2.69 3.46
N ARG A 96 -21.58 3.19 2.92
CA ARG A 96 -20.51 2.35 2.39
C ARG A 96 -19.94 1.43 3.48
N ILE A 97 -19.61 1.97 4.66
CA ILE A 97 -19.07 1.17 5.77
C ILE A 97 -20.06 0.08 6.19
N PHE A 98 -21.34 0.40 6.25
CA PHE A 98 -22.38 -0.57 6.60
C PHE A 98 -22.51 -1.66 5.54
N ASP A 99 -22.54 -1.30 4.26
CA ASP A 99 -22.62 -2.25 3.15
C ASP A 99 -21.39 -3.17 3.09
N ASP A 100 -20.18 -2.61 3.26
CA ASP A 100 -18.94 -3.37 3.26
C ASP A 100 -18.83 -4.27 4.50
N ALA A 101 -19.28 -3.81 5.67
CA ALA A 101 -19.35 -4.62 6.88
C ALA A 101 -20.31 -5.79 6.68
N THR A 102 -21.49 -5.54 6.11
CA THR A 102 -22.50 -6.58 5.86
C THR A 102 -21.96 -7.65 4.89
N LYS A 103 -21.22 -7.26 3.85
CA LYS A 103 -20.62 -8.20 2.89
C LYS A 103 -19.48 -9.03 3.49
N GLN A 104 -18.70 -8.45 4.41
CA GLN A 104 -17.54 -9.10 5.00
C GLN A 104 -17.86 -9.83 6.31
N GLN A 105 -19.05 -9.62 6.90
CA GLN A 105 -19.42 -10.25 8.16
C GLN A 105 -19.51 -11.78 8.02
N VAL A 106 -18.77 -12.48 8.86
CA VAL A 106 -18.81 -13.93 8.95
C VAL A 106 -19.61 -14.35 10.19
N PRO A 107 -20.65 -15.20 10.05
CA PRO A 107 -21.41 -15.69 11.20
C PRO A 107 -20.51 -16.37 12.23
N GLY A 108 -20.67 -15.97 13.49
CA GLY A 108 -19.87 -16.51 14.61
C GLY A 108 -18.51 -15.84 14.82
N GLN A 109 -18.07 -14.95 13.95
CA GLN A 109 -16.95 -14.06 14.20
C GLN A 109 -17.40 -12.74 14.84
N GLY A 110 -16.49 -12.05 15.49
CA GLY A 110 -16.71 -10.69 16.00
C GLY A 110 -17.01 -9.68 14.87
N PRO A 111 -17.16 -8.39 15.20
CA PRO A 111 -17.38 -7.36 14.19
C PRO A 111 -16.20 -7.25 13.23
N VAL A 112 -16.47 -6.89 11.98
CA VAL A 112 -15.43 -6.66 10.97
C VAL A 112 -14.51 -5.51 11.42
N PRO A 113 -13.18 -5.70 11.44
CA PRO A 113 -12.24 -4.66 11.83
C PRO A 113 -12.37 -3.40 10.96
N LEU A 114 -12.37 -2.23 11.59
CA LEU A 114 -12.59 -0.94 10.90
C LEU A 114 -11.56 -0.69 9.79
N ALA A 115 -10.33 -1.17 9.95
CA ALA A 115 -9.29 -1.06 8.93
C ALA A 115 -9.65 -1.78 7.61
N SER A 116 -10.47 -2.83 7.67
CA SER A 116 -10.99 -3.54 6.48
C SER A 116 -12.16 -2.82 5.81
N LEU A 117 -12.73 -1.79 6.43
CA LEU A 117 -13.92 -1.05 5.96
C LEU A 117 -13.61 0.38 5.53
N THR A 118 -12.41 0.88 5.85
CA THR A 118 -12.06 2.28 5.62
C THR A 118 -10.90 2.40 4.65
N THR A 119 -11.03 3.33 3.70
CA THR A 119 -9.95 3.68 2.77
C THR A 119 -8.81 4.41 3.49
N SER A 120 -7.60 4.28 3.01
CA SER A 120 -6.48 5.12 3.42
C SER A 120 -6.48 6.48 2.72
N GLY A 121 -5.64 7.41 3.19
CA GLY A 121 -5.47 8.72 2.56
C GLY A 121 -4.92 8.65 1.13
N SER A 122 -4.10 7.65 0.84
CA SER A 122 -3.58 7.38 -0.51
C SER A 122 -4.48 6.47 -1.35
N GLY A 123 -5.35 5.67 -0.72
CA GLY A 123 -6.03 4.55 -1.36
C GLY A 123 -5.10 3.40 -1.76
N LEU A 124 -3.82 3.47 -1.34
CA LEU A 124 -2.77 2.52 -1.72
C LEU A 124 -1.93 2.05 -0.50
N ASP A 125 -2.44 2.20 0.73
CA ASP A 125 -1.75 1.72 1.94
C ASP A 125 -1.60 0.19 1.90
N PRO A 126 -0.38 -0.35 1.86
CA PRO A 126 -0.16 -1.79 1.79
C PRO A 126 -0.34 -2.50 3.14
N HIS A 127 -0.53 -1.74 4.23
CA HIS A 127 -0.53 -2.27 5.57
C HIS A 127 -1.92 -2.42 6.17
N LEU A 128 -2.11 -3.51 6.89
CA LEU A 128 -3.24 -3.75 7.78
C LEU A 128 -2.75 -4.05 9.19
N PRO A 129 -3.51 -3.68 10.24
CA PRO A 129 -3.22 -4.15 11.58
C PRO A 129 -3.44 -5.68 11.67
N PRO A 130 -2.67 -6.39 12.53
CA PRO A 130 -2.72 -7.85 12.63
C PRO A 130 -4.13 -8.41 12.85
N GLU A 131 -4.98 -7.73 13.63
CA GLU A 131 -6.37 -8.15 13.87
C GLU A 131 -7.22 -8.16 12.60
N ALA A 132 -6.96 -7.26 11.64
CA ALA A 132 -7.68 -7.24 10.37
C ALA A 132 -7.25 -8.37 9.42
N ILE A 133 -6.01 -8.83 9.53
CA ILE A 133 -5.54 -10.04 8.84
C ILE A 133 -6.08 -11.29 9.53
N ALA A 134 -6.04 -11.33 10.88
CA ALA A 134 -6.54 -12.46 11.67
C ALA A 134 -8.04 -12.72 11.38
N TYR A 135 -8.82 -11.68 11.17
CA TYR A 135 -10.23 -11.79 10.77
C TYR A 135 -10.42 -12.55 9.44
N GLN A 136 -9.46 -12.49 8.52
CA GLN A 136 -9.52 -13.12 7.20
C GLN A 136 -9.01 -14.58 7.20
N LEU A 137 -8.32 -15.04 8.26
CA LEU A 137 -7.64 -16.34 8.29
C LEU A 137 -8.56 -17.51 7.95
N ALA A 138 -9.76 -17.55 8.54
CA ALA A 138 -10.70 -18.66 8.33
C ALA A 138 -11.15 -18.76 6.87
N ARG A 139 -11.43 -17.63 6.22
CA ARG A 139 -11.80 -17.57 4.80
C ARG A 139 -10.67 -18.07 3.90
N VAL A 140 -9.46 -17.55 4.11
CA VAL A 140 -8.29 -17.92 3.29
C VAL A 140 -7.91 -19.38 3.53
N ALA A 141 -7.95 -19.88 4.77
CA ALA A 141 -7.69 -21.27 5.11
C ALA A 141 -8.64 -22.22 4.40
N ALA A 142 -9.94 -21.92 4.43
CA ALA A 142 -10.97 -22.71 3.75
C ALA A 142 -10.76 -22.72 2.23
N ALA A 143 -10.50 -21.55 1.63
CA ALA A 143 -10.32 -21.43 0.18
C ALA A 143 -9.06 -22.15 -0.34
N ARG A 144 -7.99 -22.21 0.48
CA ARG A 144 -6.73 -22.87 0.11
C ARG A 144 -6.61 -24.30 0.63
N ASN A 145 -7.58 -24.76 1.42
CA ASN A 145 -7.54 -26.07 2.06
C ASN A 145 -6.29 -26.29 2.93
N VAL A 146 -5.91 -25.27 3.68
CA VAL A 146 -4.78 -25.31 4.63
C VAL A 146 -5.27 -25.08 6.06
N PRO A 147 -4.57 -25.62 7.09
CA PRO A 147 -4.95 -25.36 8.48
C PRO A 147 -4.84 -23.88 8.85
N VAL A 148 -5.81 -23.37 9.62
CA VAL A 148 -5.79 -21.99 10.13
C VAL A 148 -4.51 -21.73 10.94
N SER A 149 -4.02 -22.72 11.71
CA SER A 149 -2.79 -22.63 12.49
C SER A 149 -1.53 -22.38 11.63
N THR A 150 -1.51 -22.87 10.40
CA THR A 150 -0.43 -22.59 9.44
C THR A 150 -0.45 -21.14 9.01
N LEU A 151 -1.63 -20.61 8.70
CA LEU A 151 -1.80 -19.20 8.33
C LEU A 151 -1.58 -18.25 9.52
N GLN A 152 -1.95 -18.68 10.74
CA GLN A 152 -1.66 -17.90 11.95
C GLN A 152 -0.16 -17.73 12.14
N ARG A 153 0.63 -18.82 12.02
CA ARG A 153 2.09 -18.74 12.09
C ARG A 153 2.67 -17.85 10.99
N LEU A 154 2.16 -17.96 9.75
CA LEU A 154 2.56 -17.10 8.65
C LEU A 154 2.29 -15.62 8.96
N LEU A 155 1.13 -15.32 9.54
CA LEU A 155 0.80 -13.98 10.02
C LEU A 155 1.81 -13.50 11.07
N ASP A 156 2.05 -14.32 12.11
CA ASP A 156 2.94 -13.96 13.22
C ASP A 156 4.37 -13.65 12.75
N GLU A 157 4.85 -14.35 11.71
CA GLU A 157 6.16 -14.15 11.08
C GLU A 157 6.22 -12.85 10.23
N HIS A 158 5.06 -12.29 9.84
CA HIS A 158 4.96 -11.09 8.99
C HIS A 158 4.47 -9.86 9.74
N ILE A 159 4.35 -9.92 11.07
CA ILE A 159 4.05 -8.74 11.89
C ILE A 159 5.30 -7.87 11.98
N GLU A 160 5.19 -6.67 11.44
CA GLU A 160 6.21 -5.63 11.58
C GLU A 160 5.88 -4.73 12.77
N SER A 161 6.85 -4.55 13.66
CA SER A 161 6.73 -3.67 14.83
C SER A 161 7.67 -2.46 14.66
N PRO A 162 7.21 -1.37 14.04
CA PRO A 162 8.04 -0.19 13.84
C PRO A 162 8.39 0.47 15.18
N LEU A 163 9.48 1.23 15.23
CA LEU A 163 9.87 2.01 16.41
C LEU A 163 8.80 3.05 16.80
N VAL A 164 8.05 3.54 15.82
CA VAL A 164 6.97 4.52 16.01
C VAL A 164 5.74 4.03 15.24
N GLY A 165 4.63 3.84 15.96
CA GLY A 165 3.38 3.37 15.39
C GLY A 165 2.96 1.97 15.90
N PRO A 166 1.75 1.53 15.57
CA PRO A 166 1.24 0.21 15.93
C PRO A 166 1.90 -0.89 15.08
N PRO A 167 1.81 -2.16 15.51
CA PRO A 167 2.16 -3.29 14.66
C PRO A 167 1.31 -3.32 13.39
N VAL A 168 1.94 -3.69 12.28
CA VAL A 168 1.31 -3.76 10.96
C VAL A 168 1.76 -4.99 10.19
N VAL A 169 1.01 -5.36 9.17
CA VAL A 169 1.33 -6.44 8.24
C VAL A 169 1.23 -5.93 6.82
N ASN A 170 2.28 -6.10 6.03
CA ASN A 170 2.25 -5.80 4.60
C ASN A 170 1.51 -6.92 3.86
N VAL A 171 0.35 -6.58 3.28
CA VAL A 171 -0.54 -7.57 2.64
C VAL A 171 0.11 -8.20 1.40
N LEU A 172 0.88 -7.44 0.62
CA LEU A 172 1.59 -7.98 -0.55
C LEU A 172 2.65 -9.00 -0.10
N ALA A 173 3.46 -8.67 0.89
CA ALA A 173 4.48 -9.58 1.41
C ALA A 173 3.86 -10.87 1.98
N LEU A 174 2.77 -10.74 2.73
CA LEU A 174 2.02 -11.88 3.27
C LEU A 174 1.46 -12.77 2.15
N ASN A 175 0.85 -12.18 1.11
CA ASN A 175 0.32 -12.94 -0.02
C ASN A 175 1.42 -13.60 -0.86
N MET A 176 2.58 -12.99 -1.02
CA MET A 176 3.73 -13.61 -1.68
C MET A 176 4.31 -14.79 -0.88
N ALA A 177 4.26 -14.72 0.45
CA ALA A 177 4.64 -15.85 1.30
C ALA A 177 3.58 -16.96 1.26
N LEU A 178 2.29 -16.61 1.25
CA LEU A 178 1.17 -17.52 1.10
C LEU A 178 1.20 -18.31 -0.23
N GLU A 179 1.76 -17.74 -1.29
CA GLU A 179 1.90 -18.41 -2.62
C GLU A 179 2.90 -19.59 -2.57
N LYS A 180 3.77 -19.62 -1.55
CA LYS A 180 4.81 -20.65 -1.38
C LYS A 180 4.37 -21.83 -0.50
N LEU A 181 3.17 -21.75 0.12
CA LEU A 181 2.56 -22.83 0.88
C LEU A 181 1.85 -23.81 -0.05
#